data_31feb375af5a7fcaa1755cbf72c54773
#
_entry.id   31feb375af5a7fcaa1755cbf72c54773
#
_cell.length_a   1.000
_cell.length_b   1.000
_cell.length_c   1.000
_cell.angle_alpha   90.00
_cell.angle_beta   90.00
_cell.angle_gamma   90.00
#
_symmetry.space_group_name_H-M   'P 1'
#
loop_
_entity.id
_entity.type
_entity.pdbx_description
1 polymer ?
#
loop_
_entity_poly.entity_id
_entity_poly.type
_entity_poly.pdbx_seq_one_letter_code
_entity_poly.pdbx_strand_id
1 'polypeptide(L)'
;MAFISDFIIYIIMACAVIGAFAAIKNAETGLGREFMEGFYVIGQIFVPCAGIMASIPYLSQFISTVIGPFLNQFGIDSAIAATSMIAVDMGGYQLADVLAETRESWIIAMVIGYFLGPTLTFLIPVGLALVNKKDYKYMALGVMAGILTIPAGILVSCLFIAISKPEIREAVSTNAPSLYPLLLSFSEILITMVPLIIFVLLLAIGLRLYPDKMIKGFLIYGKLLDTGIKLVLVFSIVEHFTGFFSFVFGGWGFDPIIADSEDTFRALEVAGYIGIMLAGSFPFIYLFRNLFAKPLQKLAKALGMQEIGSMGLVASVANTLAMFHMVKDMPAKDKVINIAFSVCIATVFGDHLSFTANFQPNLILPIMLGKIVAAFLSVYLAFKLSVPKAVQLEKEDEQ
;
A
#
# COMPACT_ATOMS: atom_id res chain seq x y z
N MET A 1 13.84 0.85 -19.44
CA MET A 1 13.23 1.03 -18.10
C MET A 1 14.27 1.56 -17.12
N ALA A 2 15.46 0.98 -17.03
CA ALA A 2 16.51 1.42 -16.09
C ALA A 2 16.77 2.93 -16.12
N PHE A 3 17.00 3.52 -17.30
CA PHE A 3 17.24 4.96 -17.43
C PHE A 3 16.14 5.84 -16.82
N ILE A 4 14.86 5.47 -16.97
CA ILE A 4 13.74 6.24 -16.40
C ILE A 4 13.72 6.11 -14.87
N SER A 5 13.97 4.92 -14.37
CA SER A 5 14.02 4.64 -12.94
C SER A 5 15.17 5.38 -12.27
N ASP A 6 16.35 5.34 -12.85
CA ASP A 6 17.52 6.08 -12.38
C ASP A 6 17.24 7.59 -12.38
N PHE A 7 16.61 8.11 -13.44
CA PHE A 7 16.25 9.51 -13.53
C PHE A 7 15.30 9.95 -12.41
N ILE A 8 14.28 9.11 -12.09
CA ILE A 8 13.36 9.38 -10.97
C ILE A 8 14.13 9.38 -9.65
N ILE A 9 15.01 8.41 -9.43
CA ILE A 9 15.81 8.31 -8.20
C ILE A 9 16.72 9.53 -8.07
N TYR A 10 17.39 9.98 -9.14
CA TYR A 10 18.21 11.18 -9.11
C TYR A 10 17.42 12.44 -8.77
N ILE A 11 16.18 12.58 -9.27
CA ILE A 11 15.31 13.69 -8.90
C ILE A 11 14.97 13.62 -7.41
N ILE A 12 14.62 12.45 -6.88
CA ILE A 12 14.33 12.26 -5.46
C ILE A 12 15.56 12.63 -4.63
N MET A 13 16.76 12.19 -5.02
CA MET A 13 18.00 12.53 -4.31
C MET A 13 18.32 14.03 -4.38
N ALA A 14 18.10 14.68 -5.51
CA ALA A 14 18.22 16.13 -5.61
C ALA A 14 17.24 16.85 -4.67
N CYS A 15 16.00 16.36 -4.58
CA CYS A 15 14.99 16.89 -3.64
C CYS A 15 15.41 16.64 -2.17
N ALA A 16 16.06 15.51 -1.85
CA ALA A 16 16.62 15.26 -0.53
C ALA A 16 17.69 16.29 -0.15
N VAL A 17 18.60 16.60 -1.08
CA VAL A 17 19.63 17.63 -0.88
C VAL A 17 19.00 18.99 -0.61
N ILE A 18 18.02 19.41 -1.43
CA ILE A 18 17.29 20.68 -1.25
C ILE A 18 16.57 20.67 0.11
N GLY A 19 15.92 19.57 0.47
CA GLY A 19 15.24 19.39 1.74
C GLY A 19 16.20 19.49 2.94
N ALA A 20 17.36 18.86 2.85
CA ALA A 20 18.39 18.91 3.89
C ALA A 20 18.91 20.35 4.12
N PHE A 21 19.21 21.10 3.06
CA PHE A 21 19.58 22.51 3.19
C PHE A 21 18.46 23.36 3.78
N ALA A 22 17.21 23.06 3.44
CA ALA A 22 16.07 23.73 4.06
C ALA A 22 15.96 23.38 5.56
N ALA A 23 16.18 22.11 5.94
CA ALA A 23 16.15 21.65 7.33
C ALA A 23 17.24 22.29 8.20
N ILE A 24 18.45 22.52 7.65
CA ILE A 24 19.52 23.25 8.34
C ILE A 24 19.07 24.67 8.74
N LYS A 25 18.24 25.30 7.91
CA LYS A 25 17.69 26.65 8.18
C LYS A 25 16.47 26.59 9.10
N ASN A 26 15.56 25.67 8.86
CA ASN A 26 14.35 25.44 9.66
C ASN A 26 13.81 24.03 9.39
N ALA A 27 13.94 23.13 10.39
CA ALA A 27 13.48 21.76 10.32
C ALA A 27 11.98 21.58 10.61
N GLU A 28 11.28 22.63 11.06
CA GLU A 28 9.89 22.52 11.52
C GLU A 28 8.85 22.95 10.46
N THR A 29 9.28 23.59 9.38
CA THR A 29 8.38 24.14 8.37
C THR A 29 8.86 23.86 6.95
N GLY A 30 7.89 23.81 6.00
CA GLY A 30 8.17 23.72 4.57
C GLY A 30 9.00 22.48 4.19
N LEU A 31 9.93 22.68 3.27
CA LEU A 31 10.80 21.60 2.75
C LEU A 31 11.69 20.95 3.82
N GLY A 32 12.13 21.73 4.82
CA GLY A 32 12.95 21.20 5.91
C GLY A 32 12.17 20.20 6.76
N ARG A 33 10.90 20.49 7.06
CA ARG A 33 10.01 19.58 7.75
C ARG A 33 9.76 18.31 6.92
N GLU A 34 9.48 18.46 5.64
CA GLU A 34 9.24 17.30 4.76
C GLU A 34 10.46 16.36 4.70
N PHE A 35 11.69 16.91 4.68
CA PHE A 35 12.91 16.12 4.74
C PHE A 35 13.02 15.35 6.06
N MET A 36 12.77 16.01 7.18
CA MET A 36 12.84 15.37 8.51
C MET A 36 11.73 14.35 8.73
N GLU A 37 10.55 14.58 8.16
CA GLU A 37 9.41 13.67 8.28
C GLU A 37 9.74 12.29 7.71
N GLY A 38 10.56 12.18 6.64
CA GLY A 38 11.04 10.91 6.11
C GLY A 38 11.74 10.05 7.16
N PHE A 39 12.47 10.65 8.08
CA PHE A 39 13.13 9.93 9.17
C PHE A 39 12.17 9.65 10.34
N TYR A 40 11.24 10.56 10.64
CA TYR A 40 10.31 10.40 11.75
C TYR A 40 9.33 9.24 11.53
N VAL A 41 8.98 8.92 10.27
CA VAL A 41 8.08 7.81 9.95
C VAL A 41 8.75 6.43 10.00
N ILE A 42 10.08 6.33 10.15
CA ILE A 42 10.79 5.03 10.24
C ILE A 42 10.18 4.14 11.33
N GLY A 43 9.91 4.68 12.50
CA GLY A 43 9.29 3.92 13.58
C GLY A 43 7.88 3.42 13.25
N GLN A 44 7.10 4.22 12.51
CA GLN A 44 5.75 3.84 12.07
C GLN A 44 5.78 2.72 11.03
N ILE A 45 6.81 2.68 10.18
CA ILE A 45 7.05 1.62 9.19
C ILE A 45 7.65 0.40 9.87
N PHE A 46 8.59 0.58 10.80
CA PHE A 46 9.27 -0.51 11.49
C PHE A 46 8.31 -1.42 12.27
N VAL A 47 7.35 -0.84 13.00
CA VAL A 47 6.43 -1.64 13.84
C VAL A 47 5.68 -2.71 13.04
N PRO A 48 4.96 -2.40 11.94
CA PRO A 48 4.30 -3.42 11.14
C PRO A 48 5.29 -4.34 10.42
N CYS A 49 6.39 -3.81 9.87
CA CYS A 49 7.43 -4.63 9.24
C CYS A 49 7.98 -5.67 10.20
N ALA A 50 8.34 -5.28 11.42
CA ALA A 50 8.94 -6.18 12.40
C ALA A 50 7.98 -7.32 12.79
N GLY A 51 6.70 -7.01 13.06
CA GLY A 51 5.73 -8.04 13.41
C GLY A 51 5.45 -9.02 12.27
N ILE A 52 5.33 -8.55 11.05
CA ILE A 52 5.07 -9.40 9.88
C ILE A 52 6.33 -10.18 9.49
N MET A 53 7.47 -9.52 9.34
CA MET A 53 8.71 -10.17 8.89
C MET A 53 9.19 -11.21 9.90
N ALA A 54 9.17 -10.91 11.20
CA ALA A 54 9.49 -11.92 12.21
C ALA A 54 8.55 -13.13 12.16
N SER A 55 7.29 -12.93 11.73
CA SER A 55 6.30 -14.02 11.62
C SER A 55 6.38 -14.82 10.31
N ILE A 56 7.28 -14.49 9.38
CA ILE A 56 7.38 -15.13 8.05
C ILE A 56 7.42 -16.68 8.16
N PRO A 57 8.21 -17.30 9.05
CA PRO A 57 8.22 -18.77 9.15
C PRO A 57 6.83 -19.39 9.43
N TYR A 58 6.05 -18.77 10.31
CA TYR A 58 4.70 -19.23 10.64
C TYR A 58 3.66 -18.86 9.59
N LEU A 59 3.74 -17.64 9.06
CA LEU A 59 2.82 -17.17 8.01
C LEU A 59 3.00 -17.97 6.72
N SER A 60 4.23 -18.20 6.29
CA SER A 60 4.51 -19.01 5.10
C SER A 60 4.05 -20.45 5.26
N GLN A 61 4.30 -21.08 6.41
CA GLN A 61 3.81 -22.40 6.71
C GLN A 61 2.28 -22.47 6.70
N PHE A 62 1.61 -21.51 7.35
CA PHE A 62 0.16 -21.46 7.38
C PHE A 62 -0.42 -21.27 5.96
N ILE A 63 0.11 -20.31 5.19
CA ILE A 63 -0.38 -20.05 3.85
C ILE A 63 -0.15 -21.25 2.94
N SER A 64 1.04 -21.85 2.94
CA SER A 64 1.36 -23.01 2.09
C SER A 64 0.58 -24.27 2.46
N THR A 65 0.26 -24.49 3.74
CA THR A 65 -0.45 -25.70 4.17
C THR A 65 -1.97 -25.57 4.12
N VAL A 66 -2.52 -24.40 4.41
CA VAL A 66 -3.97 -24.18 4.52
C VAL A 66 -4.57 -23.57 3.26
N ILE A 67 -3.93 -22.55 2.72
CA ILE A 67 -4.46 -21.77 1.58
C ILE A 67 -3.89 -22.29 0.26
N GLY A 68 -2.61 -22.62 0.22
CA GLY A 68 -1.88 -23.06 -0.95
C GLY A 68 -2.52 -24.23 -1.69
N PRO A 69 -2.92 -25.34 -1.02
CA PRO A 69 -3.55 -26.48 -1.70
C PRO A 69 -4.84 -26.12 -2.45
N PHE A 70 -5.59 -25.13 -1.94
CA PHE A 70 -6.77 -24.61 -2.63
C PHE A 70 -6.38 -23.76 -3.85
N LEU A 71 -5.42 -22.86 -3.71
CA LEU A 71 -4.99 -21.98 -4.79
C LEU A 71 -4.30 -22.75 -5.93
N ASN A 72 -3.47 -23.71 -5.59
CA ASN A 72 -2.73 -24.52 -6.56
C ASN A 72 -3.65 -25.34 -7.48
N GLN A 73 -4.89 -25.70 -7.03
CA GLN A 73 -5.89 -26.32 -7.90
C GLN A 73 -6.31 -25.45 -9.06
N PHE A 74 -6.14 -24.13 -8.93
CA PHE A 74 -6.45 -23.14 -9.97
C PHE A 74 -5.19 -22.61 -10.67
N GLY A 75 -4.01 -23.17 -10.39
CA GLY A 75 -2.74 -22.71 -10.93
C GLY A 75 -2.30 -21.34 -10.40
N ILE A 76 -2.70 -21.01 -9.15
CA ILE A 76 -2.43 -19.74 -8.51
C ILE A 76 -1.36 -19.94 -7.43
N ASP A 77 -0.29 -19.14 -7.52
CA ASP A 77 0.79 -19.16 -6.55
C ASP A 77 0.36 -18.65 -5.17
N SER A 78 0.83 -19.28 -4.12
CA SER A 78 0.53 -18.95 -2.72
C SER A 78 0.98 -17.55 -2.30
N ALA A 79 2.01 -17.00 -2.95
CA ALA A 79 2.48 -15.64 -2.71
C ALA A 79 1.39 -14.58 -2.95
N ILE A 80 0.46 -14.86 -3.86
CA ILE A 80 -0.67 -13.97 -4.18
C ILE A 80 -1.61 -13.82 -2.99
N ALA A 81 -1.88 -14.90 -2.24
CA ALA A 81 -2.70 -14.83 -1.05
C ALA A 81 -2.06 -13.95 0.03
N ALA A 82 -0.75 -14.08 0.23
CA ALA A 82 0.01 -13.30 1.19
C ALA A 82 -0.14 -11.80 0.95
N THR A 83 0.16 -11.36 -0.26
CA THR A 83 0.16 -9.94 -0.61
C THR A 83 -1.24 -9.37 -0.86
N SER A 84 -2.24 -10.22 -1.09
CA SER A 84 -3.65 -9.78 -1.07
C SER A 84 -4.11 -9.32 0.31
N MET A 85 -3.47 -9.80 1.38
CA MET A 85 -3.82 -9.50 2.77
C MET A 85 -2.80 -8.62 3.47
N ILE A 86 -1.53 -8.62 3.04
CA ILE A 86 -0.43 -7.90 3.66
C ILE A 86 0.19 -6.95 2.65
N ALA A 87 0.38 -5.70 3.06
CA ALA A 87 0.99 -4.69 2.21
C ALA A 87 2.46 -5.04 1.89
N VAL A 88 2.86 -4.70 0.66
CA VAL A 88 4.21 -4.99 0.14
C VAL A 88 5.31 -4.39 1.03
N ASP A 89 5.12 -3.17 1.48
CA ASP A 89 6.05 -2.38 2.30
C ASP A 89 5.96 -2.70 3.81
N MET A 90 5.05 -3.59 4.21
CA MET A 90 4.88 -4.08 5.58
C MET A 90 5.38 -5.54 5.75
N GLY A 91 6.31 -5.99 4.91
CA GLY A 91 6.84 -7.36 4.93
C GLY A 91 6.16 -8.32 3.95
N GLY A 92 5.12 -7.87 3.23
CA GLY A 92 4.44 -8.69 2.21
C GLY A 92 5.35 -9.10 1.05
N TYR A 93 6.31 -8.26 0.69
CA TYR A 93 7.29 -8.54 -0.36
C TYR A 93 8.23 -9.70 0.01
N GLN A 94 8.74 -9.69 1.25
CA GLN A 94 9.62 -10.73 1.77
C GLN A 94 8.85 -12.05 1.97
N LEU A 95 7.63 -11.98 2.50
CA LEU A 95 6.78 -13.15 2.63
C LEU A 95 6.43 -13.75 1.26
N ALA A 96 6.19 -12.91 0.25
CA ALA A 96 5.95 -13.36 -1.12
C ALA A 96 7.20 -14.01 -1.74
N ASP A 97 8.40 -13.52 -1.44
CA ASP A 97 9.66 -14.12 -1.89
C ASP A 97 9.81 -15.57 -1.39
N VAL A 98 9.49 -15.80 -0.11
CA VAL A 98 9.54 -17.14 0.51
C VAL A 98 8.48 -18.09 -0.06
N LEU A 99 7.33 -17.58 -0.50
CA LEU A 99 6.19 -18.38 -0.97
C LEU A 99 6.19 -18.61 -2.48
N ALA A 100 6.77 -17.71 -3.24
CA ALA A 100 6.68 -17.73 -4.71
C ALA A 100 7.48 -18.87 -5.33
N GLU A 101 6.86 -19.62 -6.23
CA GLU A 101 7.51 -20.70 -6.98
C GLU A 101 8.41 -20.15 -8.10
N THR A 102 8.10 -18.96 -8.63
CA THR A 102 8.85 -18.30 -9.71
C THR A 102 9.08 -16.82 -9.41
N ARG A 103 10.06 -16.21 -10.07
CA ARG A 103 10.28 -14.76 -9.94
C ARG A 103 9.13 -13.96 -10.55
N GLU A 104 8.49 -14.49 -11.56
CA GLU A 104 7.28 -13.94 -12.19
C GLU A 104 6.12 -13.87 -11.18
N SER A 105 5.84 -14.97 -10.48
CA SER A 105 4.82 -15.03 -9.42
C SER A 105 5.13 -14.06 -8.28
N TRP A 106 6.39 -13.97 -7.87
CA TRP A 106 6.83 -13.02 -6.84
C TRP A 106 6.53 -11.58 -7.22
N ILE A 107 6.83 -11.20 -8.47
CA ILE A 107 6.57 -9.82 -8.93
C ILE A 107 5.07 -9.57 -9.14
N ILE A 108 4.30 -10.54 -9.62
CA ILE A 108 2.84 -10.39 -9.67
C ILE A 108 2.27 -10.20 -8.25
N ALA A 109 2.72 -11.01 -7.29
CA ALA A 109 2.35 -10.85 -5.88
C ALA A 109 2.77 -9.47 -5.33
N MET A 110 3.99 -9.01 -5.64
CA MET A 110 4.44 -7.65 -5.31
C MET A 110 3.48 -6.59 -5.86
N VAL A 111 3.10 -6.67 -7.14
CA VAL A 111 2.14 -5.73 -7.75
C VAL A 111 0.80 -5.76 -7.00
N ILE A 112 0.24 -6.93 -6.71
CA ILE A 112 -1.00 -7.07 -5.94
C ILE A 112 -0.87 -6.43 -4.55
N GLY A 113 0.28 -6.63 -3.89
CA GLY A 113 0.61 -6.07 -2.57
C GLY A 113 0.72 -4.55 -2.52
N TYR A 114 0.82 -3.88 -3.65
CA TYR A 114 0.72 -2.41 -3.74
C TYR A 114 -0.70 -1.87 -3.77
N PHE A 115 -1.68 -2.70 -4.09
CA PHE A 115 -3.07 -2.28 -4.23
C PHE A 115 -3.95 -2.82 -3.10
N LEU A 116 -4.07 -4.14 -3.02
CA LEU A 116 -5.02 -4.78 -2.13
C LEU A 116 -4.52 -4.83 -0.69
N GLY A 117 -3.25 -5.19 -0.50
CA GLY A 117 -2.62 -5.25 0.83
C GLY A 117 -2.83 -3.97 1.64
N PRO A 118 -2.31 -2.79 1.19
CA PRO A 118 -2.48 -1.54 1.92
C PRO A 118 -3.93 -1.11 2.11
N THR A 119 -4.81 -1.49 1.17
CA THR A 119 -6.24 -1.20 1.31
C THR A 119 -6.83 -1.91 2.52
N LEU A 120 -6.53 -3.18 2.71
CA LEU A 120 -7.08 -4.01 3.78
C LEU A 120 -6.35 -3.82 5.12
N THR A 121 -5.02 -3.71 5.09
CA THR A 121 -4.21 -3.62 6.33
C THR A 121 -4.13 -2.22 6.91
N PHE A 122 -4.21 -1.19 6.08
CA PHE A 122 -3.98 0.20 6.50
C PHE A 122 -5.17 1.12 6.19
N LEU A 123 -5.52 1.30 4.93
CA LEU A 123 -6.45 2.35 4.52
C LEU A 123 -7.84 2.17 5.17
N ILE A 124 -8.41 0.97 5.14
CA ILE A 124 -9.74 0.74 5.71
C ILE A 124 -9.71 0.83 7.24
N PRO A 125 -8.84 0.10 7.99
CA PRO A 125 -8.80 0.19 9.44
C PRO A 125 -8.50 1.61 9.95
N VAL A 126 -7.50 2.27 9.39
CA VAL A 126 -7.11 3.63 9.79
C VAL A 126 -8.17 4.65 9.39
N GLY A 127 -8.72 4.54 8.18
CA GLY A 127 -9.82 5.41 7.75
C GLY A 127 -11.02 5.31 8.67
N LEU A 128 -11.43 4.10 9.06
CA LEU A 128 -12.52 3.88 10.02
C LEU A 128 -12.20 4.42 11.44
N ALA A 129 -10.93 4.45 11.82
CA ALA A 129 -10.52 5.04 13.09
C ALA A 129 -10.56 6.59 13.08
N LEU A 130 -10.36 7.22 11.93
CA LEU A 130 -10.28 8.67 11.76
C LEU A 130 -11.61 9.33 11.39
N VAL A 131 -12.47 8.63 10.63
CA VAL A 131 -13.78 9.19 10.27
C VAL A 131 -14.81 9.01 11.35
N ASN A 132 -15.80 9.90 11.41
CA ASN A 132 -16.91 9.78 12.35
C ASN A 132 -17.77 8.54 12.05
N LYS A 133 -18.35 7.91 13.07
CA LYS A 133 -19.23 6.74 12.91
C LYS A 133 -20.40 7.00 11.96
N LYS A 134 -20.96 8.21 11.95
CA LYS A 134 -22.03 8.61 11.02
C LYS A 134 -21.61 8.56 9.55
N ASP A 135 -20.30 8.64 9.27
CA ASP A 135 -19.72 8.64 7.93
C ASP A 135 -19.30 7.24 7.46
N TYR A 136 -19.43 6.20 8.30
CA TYR A 136 -19.06 4.83 7.95
C TYR A 136 -19.81 4.29 6.71
N LYS A 137 -21.07 4.70 6.52
CA LYS A 137 -21.84 4.37 5.32
C LYS A 137 -21.21 4.95 4.04
N TYR A 138 -20.65 6.16 4.11
CA TYR A 138 -19.92 6.77 2.98
C TYR A 138 -18.54 6.13 2.79
N MET A 139 -17.89 5.73 3.90
CA MET A 139 -16.65 4.95 3.85
C MET A 139 -16.88 3.62 3.10
N ALA A 140 -17.93 2.87 3.46
CA ALA A 140 -18.25 1.62 2.78
C ALA A 140 -18.51 1.79 1.28
N LEU A 141 -19.27 2.82 0.89
CA LEU A 141 -19.57 3.14 -0.51
C LEU A 141 -18.32 3.57 -1.29
N GLY A 142 -17.45 4.37 -0.70
CA GLY A 142 -16.21 4.82 -1.32
C GLY A 142 -15.22 3.67 -1.48
N VAL A 143 -15.00 2.90 -0.42
CA VAL A 143 -14.13 1.70 -0.46
C VAL A 143 -14.64 0.70 -1.50
N MET A 144 -15.95 0.43 -1.55
CA MET A 144 -16.55 -0.45 -2.54
C MET A 144 -16.19 -0.03 -3.98
N ALA A 145 -16.35 1.26 -4.31
CA ALA A 145 -16.02 1.77 -5.63
C ALA A 145 -14.50 1.70 -5.92
N GLY A 146 -13.67 1.99 -4.92
CA GLY A 146 -12.22 1.92 -5.04
C GLY A 146 -11.71 0.50 -5.30
N ILE A 147 -12.12 -0.47 -4.45
CA ILE A 147 -11.66 -1.86 -4.60
C ILE A 147 -12.03 -2.47 -5.96
N LEU A 148 -13.19 -2.11 -6.52
CA LEU A 148 -13.61 -2.60 -7.83
C LEU A 148 -12.65 -2.22 -8.96
N THR A 149 -11.81 -1.20 -8.79
CA THR A 149 -10.84 -0.78 -9.80
C THR A 149 -9.44 -1.34 -9.58
N ILE A 150 -9.18 -1.95 -8.42
CA ILE A 150 -7.89 -2.58 -8.11
C ILE A 150 -7.46 -3.58 -9.19
N PRO A 151 -8.30 -4.53 -9.64
CA PRO A 151 -7.90 -5.46 -10.70
C PRO A 151 -7.48 -4.76 -12.00
N ALA A 152 -8.13 -3.65 -12.36
CA ALA A 152 -7.75 -2.90 -13.55
C ALA A 152 -6.37 -2.24 -13.39
N GLY A 153 -6.05 -1.70 -12.21
CA GLY A 153 -4.73 -1.15 -11.92
C GLY A 153 -3.63 -2.21 -11.96
N ILE A 154 -3.87 -3.36 -11.33
CA ILE A 154 -2.95 -4.50 -11.35
C ILE A 154 -2.73 -4.98 -12.78
N LEU A 155 -3.81 -5.13 -13.56
CA LEU A 155 -3.73 -5.52 -14.97
C LEU A 155 -2.87 -4.55 -15.77
N VAL A 156 -3.08 -3.24 -15.61
CA VAL A 156 -2.26 -2.21 -16.29
C VAL A 156 -0.79 -2.33 -15.91
N SER A 157 -0.47 -2.50 -14.62
CA SER A 157 0.90 -2.69 -14.16
C SER A 157 1.52 -3.94 -14.77
N CYS A 158 0.84 -5.09 -14.69
CA CYS A 158 1.35 -6.36 -15.21
C CYS A 158 1.50 -6.35 -16.73
N LEU A 159 0.54 -5.76 -17.48
CA LEU A 159 0.64 -5.60 -18.94
C LEU A 159 1.83 -4.70 -19.33
N PHE A 160 2.04 -3.60 -18.60
CA PHE A 160 3.18 -2.74 -18.85
C PHE A 160 4.50 -3.48 -18.60
N ILE A 161 4.59 -4.28 -17.54
CA ILE A 161 5.75 -5.14 -17.24
C ILE A 161 5.95 -6.16 -18.36
N ALA A 162 4.88 -6.87 -18.78
CA ALA A 162 4.96 -7.87 -19.85
C ALA A 162 5.45 -7.29 -21.19
N ILE A 163 5.06 -6.06 -21.51
CA ILE A 163 5.47 -5.37 -22.74
C ILE A 163 6.89 -4.84 -22.63
N SER A 164 7.24 -4.22 -21.49
CA SER A 164 8.54 -3.55 -21.30
C SER A 164 9.68 -4.49 -20.94
N LYS A 165 9.35 -5.69 -20.43
CA LYS A 165 10.32 -6.75 -20.05
C LYS A 165 11.48 -6.19 -19.21
N PRO A 166 11.20 -5.56 -18.06
CA PRO A 166 12.26 -4.97 -17.25
C PRO A 166 13.15 -6.05 -16.64
N GLU A 167 14.40 -5.71 -16.43
CA GLU A 167 15.28 -6.51 -15.58
C GLU A 167 14.99 -6.20 -14.12
N ILE A 168 14.93 -7.22 -13.27
CA ILE A 168 14.65 -7.11 -11.84
C ILE A 168 15.84 -7.64 -11.01
N ARG A 169 15.82 -7.34 -9.73
CA ARG A 169 16.67 -8.03 -8.75
C ARG A 169 16.06 -9.39 -8.43
N GLU A 170 16.87 -10.42 -8.47
CA GLU A 170 16.43 -11.81 -8.27
C GLU A 170 16.16 -12.16 -6.80
N ALA A 171 16.70 -11.37 -5.88
CA ALA A 171 16.52 -11.54 -4.44
C ALA A 171 16.13 -10.23 -3.77
N VAL A 172 15.66 -10.30 -2.53
CA VAL A 172 15.42 -9.13 -1.67
C VAL A 172 16.75 -8.43 -1.42
N SER A 173 16.95 -7.28 -2.04
CA SER A 173 18.17 -6.49 -1.94
C SER A 173 17.92 -5.05 -2.37
N THR A 174 18.69 -4.11 -1.80
CA THR A 174 18.68 -2.68 -2.20
C THR A 174 19.87 -2.31 -3.09
N ASN A 175 20.91 -3.14 -3.13
CA ASN A 175 22.18 -2.85 -3.81
C ASN A 175 22.60 -3.90 -4.85
N ALA A 176 21.92 -5.05 -4.92
CA ALA A 176 22.16 -6.01 -5.98
C ALA A 176 21.80 -5.42 -7.36
N PRO A 177 22.53 -5.77 -8.42
CA PRO A 177 22.18 -5.34 -9.76
C PRO A 177 20.88 -6.00 -10.23
N SER A 178 20.09 -5.28 -11.03
CA SER A 178 18.89 -5.81 -11.67
C SER A 178 19.31 -6.47 -13.00
N LEU A 179 19.45 -7.79 -13.00
CA LEU A 179 19.95 -8.55 -14.15
C LEU A 179 19.02 -9.69 -14.58
N TYR A 180 17.99 -10.01 -13.76
CA TYR A 180 17.03 -11.06 -14.11
C TYR A 180 15.99 -10.51 -15.09
N PRO A 181 15.92 -11.04 -16.34
CA PRO A 181 14.94 -10.59 -17.32
C PRO A 181 13.55 -11.10 -16.95
N LEU A 182 12.66 -10.23 -16.53
CA LEU A 182 11.30 -10.59 -16.13
C LEU A 182 10.42 -10.80 -17.37
N LEU A 183 9.91 -12.01 -17.54
CA LEU A 183 9.12 -12.41 -18.71
C LEU A 183 7.70 -12.84 -18.31
N LEU A 184 6.85 -11.87 -17.96
CA LEU A 184 5.45 -12.16 -17.64
C LEU A 184 4.69 -12.60 -18.90
N SER A 185 4.06 -13.77 -18.85
CA SER A 185 3.16 -14.22 -19.90
C SER A 185 1.74 -13.67 -19.71
N PHE A 186 1.03 -13.42 -20.81
CA PHE A 186 -0.37 -12.98 -20.73
C PHE A 186 -1.28 -14.03 -20.09
N SER A 187 -0.97 -15.33 -20.22
CA SER A 187 -1.72 -16.40 -19.58
C SER A 187 -1.59 -16.36 -18.05
N GLU A 188 -0.39 -16.18 -17.50
CA GLU A 188 -0.16 -16.05 -16.07
C GLU A 188 -0.91 -14.85 -15.48
N ILE A 189 -0.83 -13.70 -16.19
CA ILE A 189 -1.57 -12.50 -15.79
C ILE A 189 -3.07 -12.79 -15.71
N LEU A 190 -3.65 -13.40 -16.76
CA LEU A 190 -5.08 -13.67 -16.82
C LEU A 190 -5.53 -14.70 -15.77
N ILE A 191 -4.76 -15.78 -15.57
CA ILE A 191 -5.06 -16.79 -14.54
C ILE A 191 -5.09 -16.15 -13.16
N THR A 192 -4.12 -15.30 -12.84
CA THR A 192 -4.06 -14.58 -11.57
C THR A 192 -5.20 -13.57 -11.41
N MET A 193 -5.64 -12.93 -12.50
CA MET A 193 -6.73 -11.93 -12.41
C MET A 193 -8.09 -12.55 -12.05
N VAL A 194 -8.37 -13.78 -12.45
CA VAL A 194 -9.68 -14.41 -12.20
C VAL A 194 -10.03 -14.47 -10.69
N PRO A 195 -9.20 -15.10 -9.82
CA PRO A 195 -9.52 -15.17 -8.39
C PRO A 195 -9.47 -13.80 -7.72
N LEU A 196 -8.58 -12.93 -8.16
CA LEU A 196 -8.51 -11.55 -7.66
C LEU A 196 -9.81 -10.79 -7.94
N ILE A 197 -10.35 -10.89 -9.15
CA ILE A 197 -11.63 -10.28 -9.52
C ILE A 197 -12.77 -10.87 -8.67
N ILE A 198 -12.80 -12.20 -8.51
CA ILE A 198 -13.81 -12.87 -7.67
C ILE A 198 -13.72 -12.35 -6.22
N PHE A 199 -12.53 -12.30 -5.65
CA PHE A 199 -12.32 -11.81 -4.29
C PHE A 199 -12.77 -10.34 -4.13
N VAL A 200 -12.38 -9.48 -5.05
CA VAL A 200 -12.77 -8.06 -5.06
C VAL A 200 -14.28 -7.90 -5.21
N LEU A 201 -14.93 -8.70 -6.09
CA LEU A 201 -16.38 -8.67 -6.27
C LEU A 201 -17.11 -9.12 -5.00
N LEU A 202 -16.62 -10.16 -4.32
CA LEU A 202 -17.20 -10.63 -3.04
C LEU A 202 -17.10 -9.52 -1.97
N LEU A 203 -15.96 -8.86 -1.86
CA LEU A 203 -15.80 -7.72 -0.95
C LEU A 203 -16.75 -6.57 -1.30
N ALA A 204 -16.86 -6.21 -2.58
CA ALA A 204 -17.74 -5.14 -3.04
C ALA A 204 -19.22 -5.46 -2.82
N ILE A 205 -19.64 -6.70 -3.10
CA ILE A 205 -21.00 -7.18 -2.83
C ILE A 205 -21.28 -7.14 -1.31
N GLY A 206 -20.32 -7.62 -0.51
CA GLY A 206 -20.43 -7.57 0.95
C GLY A 206 -20.61 -6.14 1.47
N LEU A 207 -19.78 -5.18 1.00
CA LEU A 207 -19.89 -3.76 1.34
C LEU A 207 -21.20 -3.12 0.90
N ARG A 208 -21.76 -3.58 -0.23
CA ARG A 208 -23.04 -3.08 -0.75
C ARG A 208 -24.25 -3.62 0.02
N LEU A 209 -24.25 -4.93 0.31
CA LEU A 209 -25.41 -5.61 0.89
C LEU A 209 -25.40 -5.61 2.43
N TYR A 210 -24.20 -5.66 3.03
CA TYR A 210 -24.00 -5.78 4.48
C TYR A 210 -22.93 -4.81 5.00
N PRO A 211 -23.04 -3.48 4.74
CA PRO A 211 -22.01 -2.51 5.06
C PRO A 211 -21.58 -2.56 6.55
N ASP A 212 -22.52 -2.61 7.48
CA ASP A 212 -22.22 -2.61 8.91
C ASP A 212 -21.45 -3.86 9.35
N LYS A 213 -21.81 -5.04 8.80
CA LYS A 213 -21.08 -6.29 9.10
C LYS A 213 -19.68 -6.27 8.52
N MET A 214 -19.51 -5.77 7.30
CA MET A 214 -18.20 -5.63 6.65
C MET A 214 -17.32 -4.65 7.41
N ILE A 215 -17.84 -3.48 7.77
CA ILE A 215 -17.12 -2.49 8.59
C ILE A 215 -16.67 -3.10 9.92
N LYS A 216 -17.58 -3.80 10.63
CA LYS A 216 -17.25 -4.50 11.87
C LYS A 216 -16.16 -5.55 11.65
N GLY A 217 -16.25 -6.31 10.55
CA GLY A 217 -15.24 -7.30 10.16
C GLY A 217 -13.87 -6.67 9.94
N PHE A 218 -13.79 -5.56 9.20
CA PHE A 218 -12.54 -4.83 8.99
C PHE A 218 -11.95 -4.25 10.28
N LEU A 219 -12.78 -3.72 11.18
CA LEU A 219 -12.32 -3.24 12.48
C LEU A 219 -11.76 -4.37 13.35
N ILE A 220 -12.40 -5.55 13.34
CA ILE A 220 -11.91 -6.74 14.06
C ILE A 220 -10.59 -7.20 13.43
N TYR A 221 -10.53 -7.33 12.10
CA TYR A 221 -9.32 -7.72 11.36
C TYR A 221 -8.15 -6.79 11.65
N GLY A 222 -8.37 -5.47 11.50
CA GLY A 222 -7.33 -4.48 11.79
C GLY A 222 -6.84 -4.53 13.24
N LYS A 223 -7.76 -4.71 14.22
CA LYS A 223 -7.38 -4.85 15.63
C LYS A 223 -6.58 -6.14 15.90
N LEU A 224 -6.98 -7.26 15.31
CA LEU A 224 -6.27 -8.53 15.46
C LEU A 224 -4.88 -8.45 14.86
N LEU A 225 -4.77 -7.89 13.65
CA LEU A 225 -3.49 -7.70 12.97
C LEU A 225 -2.57 -6.79 13.78
N ASP A 226 -3.03 -5.61 14.19
CA ASP A 226 -2.27 -4.66 15.00
C ASP A 226 -1.82 -5.26 16.35
N THR A 227 -2.70 -6.02 17.00
CA THR A 227 -2.37 -6.70 18.25
C THR A 227 -1.31 -7.78 18.03
N GLY A 228 -1.48 -8.61 17.00
CA GLY A 228 -0.52 -9.67 16.65
C GLY A 228 0.86 -9.10 16.33
N ILE A 229 0.92 -8.07 15.48
CA ILE A 229 2.15 -7.34 15.13
C ILE A 229 2.88 -6.86 16.39
N LYS A 230 2.18 -6.20 17.31
CA LYS A 230 2.78 -5.65 18.53
C LYS A 230 3.25 -6.72 19.50
N LEU A 231 2.52 -7.83 19.60
CA LEU A 231 2.93 -8.97 20.45
C LEU A 231 4.18 -9.64 19.90
N VAL A 232 4.22 -9.92 18.60
CA VAL A 232 5.40 -10.49 17.96
C VAL A 232 6.59 -9.55 18.12
N LEU A 233 6.41 -8.26 17.85
CA LEU A 233 7.46 -7.26 18.00
C LEU A 233 8.04 -7.24 19.42
N VAL A 234 7.20 -7.13 20.45
CA VAL A 234 7.71 -7.04 21.84
C VAL A 234 8.41 -8.32 22.26
N PHE A 235 7.90 -9.48 21.86
CA PHE A 235 8.54 -10.76 22.16
C PHE A 235 9.86 -10.91 21.39
N SER A 236 9.93 -10.50 20.13
CA SER A 236 11.18 -10.48 19.36
C SER A 236 12.23 -9.53 19.97
N ILE A 237 11.80 -8.38 20.51
CA ILE A 237 12.71 -7.49 21.27
C ILE A 237 13.26 -8.19 22.52
N VAL A 238 12.39 -8.82 23.31
CA VAL A 238 12.81 -9.55 24.51
C VAL A 238 13.77 -10.68 24.14
N GLU A 239 13.44 -11.45 23.10
CA GLU A 239 14.32 -12.53 22.64
C GLU A 239 15.67 -12.02 22.17
N HIS A 240 15.69 -10.97 21.33
CA HIS A 240 16.93 -10.41 20.80
C HIS A 240 17.92 -9.97 21.89
N PHE A 241 17.43 -9.34 22.98
CA PHE A 241 18.30 -8.81 24.04
C PHE A 241 18.58 -9.81 25.16
N THR A 242 17.76 -10.85 25.33
CA THR A 242 17.85 -11.72 26.53
C THR A 242 17.94 -13.22 26.21
N GLY A 243 17.54 -13.66 25.03
CA GLY A 243 17.40 -15.08 24.70
C GLY A 243 16.36 -15.80 25.59
N PHE A 244 15.46 -15.05 26.21
CA PHE A 244 14.53 -15.58 27.22
C PHE A 244 13.66 -16.73 26.70
N PHE A 245 13.06 -16.55 25.53
CA PHE A 245 12.16 -17.56 24.97
C PHE A 245 12.92 -18.79 24.47
N SER A 246 14.10 -18.61 23.88
CA SER A 246 14.99 -19.71 23.52
C SER A 246 15.43 -20.49 24.76
N PHE A 247 15.71 -19.82 25.86
CA PHE A 247 16.09 -20.45 27.12
C PHE A 247 14.92 -21.24 27.75
N VAL A 248 13.71 -20.66 27.77
CA VAL A 248 12.53 -21.26 28.43
C VAL A 248 11.92 -22.39 27.60
N PHE A 249 11.83 -22.20 26.28
CA PHE A 249 11.11 -23.11 25.38
C PHE A 249 12.05 -23.99 24.52
N GLY A 250 13.36 -23.83 24.65
CA GLY A 250 14.36 -24.57 23.87
C GLY A 250 14.51 -24.10 22.43
N GLY A 251 13.93 -22.96 22.07
CA GLY A 251 14.03 -22.36 20.76
C GLY A 251 13.06 -21.19 20.56
N TRP A 252 13.39 -20.33 19.60
CA TRP A 252 12.57 -19.22 19.15
C TRP A 252 12.34 -19.37 17.65
N GLY A 253 11.09 -19.54 17.21
CA GLY A 253 10.77 -19.87 15.82
C GLY A 253 10.44 -18.67 14.94
N PHE A 254 10.55 -17.43 15.45
CA PHE A 254 10.36 -16.19 14.70
C PHE A 254 11.69 -15.70 14.15
N ASP A 255 11.66 -15.03 12.98
CA ASP A 255 12.84 -14.43 12.41
C ASP A 255 13.35 -13.25 13.25
N PRO A 256 14.68 -12.98 13.25
CA PRO A 256 15.24 -11.79 13.84
C PRO A 256 14.69 -10.50 13.20
N ILE A 257 14.55 -9.44 14.05
CA ILE A 257 14.04 -8.14 13.58
C ILE A 257 15.13 -7.17 13.14
N ILE A 258 16.38 -7.51 13.39
CA ILE A 258 17.59 -6.76 13.05
C ILE A 258 18.48 -7.66 12.22
N ALA A 259 19.19 -7.10 11.24
CA ALA A 259 20.09 -7.82 10.35
C ALA A 259 21.09 -8.72 11.11
N ASP A 260 21.32 -9.90 10.58
CA ASP A 260 22.27 -10.89 11.08
C ASP A 260 23.14 -11.46 9.96
N SER A 261 23.88 -12.54 10.24
CA SER A 261 24.75 -13.19 9.25
C SER A 261 23.98 -13.99 8.18
N GLU A 262 22.72 -14.35 8.45
CA GLU A 262 21.88 -15.13 7.55
C GLU A 262 21.08 -14.22 6.59
N ASP A 263 20.59 -13.08 7.11
CA ASP A 263 19.82 -12.12 6.32
C ASP A 263 20.17 -10.69 6.72
N THR A 264 20.60 -9.92 5.74
CA THR A 264 20.99 -8.49 5.88
C THR A 264 19.82 -7.53 5.63
N PHE A 265 18.62 -8.04 5.34
CA PHE A 265 17.41 -7.24 5.06
C PHE A 265 16.25 -7.59 5.99
N ARG A 266 16.50 -7.54 7.30
CA ARG A 266 15.46 -7.70 8.32
C ARG A 266 14.61 -6.43 8.44
N ALA A 267 13.63 -6.45 9.34
CA ALA A 267 12.63 -5.40 9.45
C ALA A 267 13.20 -4.00 9.72
N LEU A 268 14.26 -3.88 10.53
CA LEU A 268 14.87 -2.60 10.86
C LEU A 268 15.52 -1.97 9.63
N GLU A 269 16.25 -2.76 8.87
CA GLU A 269 16.93 -2.32 7.65
C GLU A 269 15.93 -1.95 6.58
N VAL A 270 14.87 -2.75 6.38
CA VAL A 270 13.80 -2.43 5.42
C VAL A 270 13.14 -1.10 5.76
N ALA A 271 12.74 -0.89 7.01
CA ALA A 271 12.14 0.36 7.46
C ALA A 271 13.11 1.55 7.32
N GLY A 272 14.38 1.33 7.65
CA GLY A 272 15.44 2.32 7.50
C GLY A 272 15.63 2.77 6.04
N TYR A 273 15.74 1.83 5.12
CA TYR A 273 15.85 2.14 3.67
C TYR A 273 14.65 2.91 3.14
N ILE A 274 13.44 2.53 3.53
CA ILE A 274 12.22 3.25 3.13
C ILE A 274 12.27 4.69 3.66
N GLY A 275 12.56 4.88 4.95
CA GLY A 275 12.60 6.21 5.57
C GLY A 275 13.68 7.13 4.98
N ILE A 276 14.87 6.58 4.68
CA ILE A 276 15.95 7.33 4.00
C ILE A 276 15.49 7.80 2.61
N MET A 277 14.80 6.95 1.85
CA MET A 277 14.26 7.33 0.54
C MET A 277 13.12 8.35 0.68
N LEU A 278 12.28 8.23 1.73
CA LEU A 278 11.21 9.17 2.02
C LEU A 278 11.72 10.59 2.33
N ALA A 279 12.92 10.71 2.91
CA ALA A 279 13.57 12.00 3.11
C ALA A 279 13.82 12.77 1.79
N GLY A 280 13.80 12.08 0.66
CA GLY A 280 13.78 12.69 -0.68
C GLY A 280 12.39 12.77 -1.30
N SER A 281 11.58 11.73 -1.13
CA SER A 281 10.25 11.63 -1.73
C SER A 281 9.26 12.66 -1.17
N PHE A 282 9.28 12.95 0.13
CA PHE A 282 8.42 13.99 0.72
C PHE A 282 8.74 15.40 0.23
N PRO A 283 10.02 15.86 0.22
CA PRO A 283 10.40 17.09 -0.46
C PRO A 283 10.02 17.11 -1.94
N PHE A 284 10.14 15.99 -2.66
CA PHE A 284 9.70 15.88 -4.04
C PHE A 284 8.19 16.15 -4.17
N ILE A 285 7.34 15.49 -3.37
CA ILE A 285 5.89 15.73 -3.37
C ILE A 285 5.59 17.20 -3.06
N TYR A 286 6.25 17.77 -2.06
CA TYR A 286 6.07 19.16 -1.67
C TYR A 286 6.38 20.14 -2.81
N LEU A 287 7.50 19.93 -3.50
CA LEU A 287 7.93 20.79 -4.61
C LEU A 287 7.00 20.66 -5.84
N PHE A 288 6.60 19.43 -6.15
CA PHE A 288 5.83 19.12 -7.35
C PHE A 288 4.32 19.05 -7.11
N ARG A 289 3.85 19.34 -5.88
CA ARG A 289 2.41 19.28 -5.53
C ARG A 289 1.49 20.02 -6.52
N ASN A 290 1.93 21.12 -7.10
CA ASN A 290 1.13 21.89 -8.06
C ASN A 290 0.93 21.16 -9.40
N LEU A 291 1.81 20.22 -9.76
CA LEU A 291 1.62 19.37 -10.95
C LEU A 291 0.43 18.43 -10.75
N PHE A 292 0.25 17.92 -9.54
CA PHE A 292 -0.84 17.02 -9.19
C PHE A 292 -2.12 17.80 -8.86
N ALA A 293 -2.01 18.94 -8.18
CA ALA A 293 -3.15 19.72 -7.73
C ALA A 293 -3.99 20.27 -8.90
N LYS A 294 -3.37 20.85 -9.92
CA LYS A 294 -4.09 21.48 -11.04
C LYS A 294 -5.00 20.51 -11.82
N PRO A 295 -4.53 19.30 -12.24
CA PRO A 295 -5.40 18.33 -12.90
C PRO A 295 -6.53 17.85 -11.99
N LEU A 296 -6.25 17.58 -10.71
CA LEU A 296 -7.25 17.09 -9.75
C LEU A 296 -8.31 18.15 -9.44
N GLN A 297 -7.92 19.43 -9.32
CA GLN A 297 -8.87 20.54 -9.15
C GLN A 297 -9.78 20.70 -10.39
N LYS A 298 -9.23 20.53 -11.60
CA LYS A 298 -10.05 20.54 -12.84
C LYS A 298 -11.04 19.39 -12.86
N LEU A 299 -10.62 18.19 -12.48
CA LEU A 299 -11.48 17.02 -12.36
C LEU A 299 -12.58 17.26 -11.31
N ALA A 300 -12.22 17.71 -10.11
CA ALA A 300 -13.18 18.02 -9.06
C ALA A 300 -14.24 19.04 -9.51
N LYS A 301 -13.80 20.11 -10.18
CA LYS A 301 -14.70 21.11 -10.74
C LYS A 301 -15.64 20.53 -11.81
N ALA A 302 -15.13 19.70 -12.71
CA ALA A 302 -15.94 19.01 -13.73
C ALA A 302 -16.98 18.06 -13.12
N LEU A 303 -16.68 17.47 -11.98
CA LEU A 303 -17.59 16.62 -11.21
C LEU A 303 -18.53 17.42 -10.30
N GLY A 304 -18.43 18.75 -10.27
CA GLY A 304 -19.23 19.62 -9.40
C GLY A 304 -18.98 19.36 -7.91
N MET A 305 -17.74 19.04 -7.53
CA MET A 305 -17.34 18.89 -6.12
C MET A 305 -17.19 20.26 -5.46
N GLN A 306 -17.38 20.31 -4.14
CA GLN A 306 -17.09 21.48 -3.34
C GLN A 306 -15.57 21.69 -3.19
N GLU A 307 -15.17 22.87 -2.73
CA GLU A 307 -13.76 23.21 -2.53
C GLU A 307 -13.06 22.24 -1.58
N ILE A 308 -13.72 21.90 -0.47
CA ILE A 308 -13.20 20.93 0.52
C ILE A 308 -12.98 19.54 -0.08
N GLY A 309 -13.90 19.07 -0.93
CA GLY A 309 -13.75 17.80 -1.65
C GLY A 309 -12.61 17.83 -2.68
N SER A 310 -12.44 18.96 -3.38
CA SER A 310 -11.31 19.19 -4.30
C SER A 310 -9.97 19.19 -3.56
N MET A 311 -9.90 19.80 -2.39
CA MET A 311 -8.71 19.78 -1.53
C MET A 311 -8.40 18.36 -1.03
N GLY A 312 -9.44 17.58 -0.72
CA GLY A 312 -9.31 16.18 -0.32
C GLY A 312 -8.63 15.31 -1.37
N LEU A 313 -9.01 15.44 -2.67
CA LEU A 313 -8.33 14.71 -3.76
C LEU A 313 -6.83 15.04 -3.83
N VAL A 314 -6.47 16.32 -3.69
CA VAL A 314 -5.07 16.73 -3.66
C VAL A 314 -4.35 16.19 -2.43
N ALA A 315 -5.00 16.24 -1.27
CA ALA A 315 -4.46 15.71 -0.03
C ALA A 315 -4.21 14.19 -0.12
N SER A 316 -5.10 13.44 -0.76
CA SER A 316 -4.96 11.97 -0.93
C SER A 316 -3.68 11.55 -1.63
N VAL A 317 -3.18 12.37 -2.56
CA VAL A 317 -1.93 12.09 -3.30
C VAL A 317 -0.71 12.24 -2.40
N ALA A 318 -0.76 13.21 -1.48
CA ALA A 318 0.36 13.54 -0.60
C ALA A 318 0.28 12.79 0.74
N ASN A 319 -0.90 12.82 1.37
CA ASN A 319 -1.15 12.24 2.68
C ASN A 319 -2.63 11.86 2.85
N THR A 320 -2.92 10.60 2.71
CA THR A 320 -4.29 10.05 2.82
C THR A 320 -4.90 10.27 4.20
N LEU A 321 -4.10 10.31 5.28
CA LEU A 321 -4.61 10.59 6.63
C LEU A 321 -5.17 12.01 6.71
N ALA A 322 -4.51 12.98 6.10
CA ALA A 322 -4.99 14.35 6.02
C ALA A 322 -6.37 14.42 5.32
N MET A 323 -6.55 13.66 4.24
CA MET A 323 -7.85 13.57 3.56
C MET A 323 -8.93 12.99 4.48
N PHE A 324 -8.64 11.92 5.24
CA PHE A 324 -9.62 11.34 6.17
C PHE A 324 -10.09 12.33 7.24
N HIS A 325 -9.21 13.17 7.75
CA HIS A 325 -9.59 14.24 8.69
C HIS A 325 -10.55 15.28 8.09
N MET A 326 -10.49 15.47 6.77
CA MET A 326 -11.36 16.41 6.04
C MET A 326 -12.75 15.81 5.72
N VAL A 327 -12.89 14.48 5.74
CA VAL A 327 -14.15 13.78 5.37
C VAL A 327 -15.35 14.31 6.14
N LYS A 328 -15.21 14.62 7.43
CA LYS A 328 -16.30 15.11 8.28
C LYS A 328 -16.96 16.39 7.72
N ASP A 329 -16.20 17.20 7.01
CA ASP A 329 -16.61 18.53 6.52
C ASP A 329 -17.07 18.49 5.04
N MET A 330 -16.98 17.33 4.38
CA MET A 330 -17.37 17.14 2.99
C MET A 330 -18.86 16.78 2.85
N PRO A 331 -19.56 17.16 1.78
CA PRO A 331 -20.86 16.57 1.43
C PRO A 331 -20.72 15.09 1.05
N ALA A 332 -21.78 14.31 1.14
CA ALA A 332 -21.77 12.86 0.94
C ALA A 332 -21.15 12.43 -0.40
N LYS A 333 -21.46 13.14 -1.47
CA LYS A 333 -20.86 12.92 -2.79
C LYS A 333 -19.34 13.01 -2.74
N ASP A 334 -18.82 14.07 -2.15
CA ASP A 334 -17.38 14.34 -2.11
C ASP A 334 -16.64 13.37 -1.19
N LYS A 335 -17.26 12.95 -0.06
CA LYS A 335 -16.76 11.88 0.81
C LYS A 335 -16.48 10.62 0.02
N VAL A 336 -17.49 10.13 -0.69
CA VAL A 336 -17.42 8.87 -1.44
C VAL A 336 -16.38 8.92 -2.54
N ILE A 337 -16.29 10.03 -3.30
CA ILE A 337 -15.30 10.19 -4.37
C ILE A 337 -13.88 10.23 -3.80
N ASN A 338 -13.65 11.00 -2.72
CA ASN A 338 -12.34 11.09 -2.08
C ASN A 338 -11.87 9.74 -1.50
N ILE A 339 -12.76 9.02 -0.83
CA ILE A 339 -12.44 7.71 -0.27
C ILE A 339 -12.12 6.72 -1.39
N ALA A 340 -12.93 6.68 -2.47
CA ALA A 340 -12.68 5.79 -3.60
C ALA A 340 -11.32 6.08 -4.27
N PHE A 341 -11.02 7.35 -4.51
CA PHE A 341 -9.74 7.78 -5.07
C PHE A 341 -8.56 7.35 -4.17
N SER A 342 -8.69 7.54 -2.86
CA SER A 342 -7.66 7.19 -1.89
C SER A 342 -7.34 5.69 -1.86
N VAL A 343 -8.33 4.81 -2.08
CA VAL A 343 -8.11 3.34 -2.14
C VAL A 343 -6.99 2.98 -3.12
N CYS A 344 -6.91 3.68 -4.25
CA CYS A 344 -5.93 3.35 -5.29
C CYS A 344 -4.69 4.25 -5.27
N ILE A 345 -4.85 5.54 -4.92
CA ILE A 345 -3.76 6.52 -5.00
C ILE A 345 -2.90 6.57 -3.73
N ALA A 346 -3.41 6.12 -2.59
CA ALA A 346 -2.70 6.20 -1.33
C ALA A 346 -1.25 5.72 -1.45
N THR A 347 -0.35 6.47 -0.80
CA THR A 347 1.09 6.17 -0.70
C THR A 347 1.86 6.05 -2.03
N VAL A 348 1.20 6.36 -3.18
CA VAL A 348 1.80 6.18 -4.51
C VAL A 348 3.14 6.90 -4.66
N PHE A 349 3.26 8.14 -4.19
CA PHE A 349 4.49 8.92 -4.24
C PHE A 349 5.26 8.94 -2.90
N GLY A 350 4.72 8.33 -1.85
CA GLY A 350 5.35 8.14 -0.54
C GLY A 350 6.00 6.75 -0.42
N ASP A 351 5.46 5.94 0.48
CA ASP A 351 6.02 4.63 0.88
C ASP A 351 6.19 3.69 -0.31
N HIS A 352 5.22 3.62 -1.21
CA HIS A 352 5.28 2.73 -2.38
C HIS A 352 6.36 3.12 -3.38
N LEU A 353 6.50 4.43 -3.68
CA LEU A 353 7.60 4.90 -4.52
C LEU A 353 8.95 4.61 -3.86
N SER A 354 9.06 4.91 -2.56
CA SER A 354 10.29 4.72 -1.80
C SER A 354 10.66 3.25 -1.67
N PHE A 355 9.69 2.37 -1.42
CA PHE A 355 9.89 0.93 -1.39
C PHE A 355 10.36 0.41 -2.76
N THR A 356 9.65 0.78 -3.84
CA THR A 356 9.96 0.32 -5.19
C THR A 356 11.36 0.80 -5.62
N ALA A 357 11.71 2.05 -5.33
CA ALA A 357 13.02 2.62 -5.64
C ALA A 357 14.17 1.88 -4.94
N ASN A 358 13.93 1.42 -3.70
CA ASN A 358 14.92 0.64 -2.96
C ASN A 358 15.03 -0.80 -3.45
N PHE A 359 13.93 -1.51 -3.66
CA PHE A 359 13.94 -2.95 -3.86
C PHE A 359 13.83 -3.39 -5.32
N GLN A 360 12.99 -2.74 -6.14
CA GLN A 360 12.79 -3.08 -7.55
C GLN A 360 12.66 -1.79 -8.40
N PRO A 361 13.75 -1.02 -8.56
CA PRO A 361 13.69 0.31 -9.17
C PRO A 361 13.09 0.31 -10.58
N ASN A 362 13.35 -0.73 -11.38
CA ASN A 362 12.83 -0.84 -12.75
C ASN A 362 11.31 -1.03 -12.82
N LEU A 363 10.63 -1.27 -11.69
CA LEU A 363 9.18 -1.40 -11.59
C LEU A 363 8.47 -0.11 -11.15
N ILE A 364 9.19 1.00 -10.88
CA ILE A 364 8.59 2.28 -10.46
C ILE A 364 7.49 2.71 -11.42
N LEU A 365 7.81 2.83 -12.70
CA LEU A 365 6.87 3.36 -13.69
C LEU A 365 5.62 2.46 -13.89
N PRO A 366 5.75 1.13 -14.10
CA PRO A 366 4.58 0.25 -14.22
C PRO A 366 3.63 0.33 -13.02
N ILE A 367 4.18 0.31 -11.80
CA ILE A 367 3.38 0.32 -10.57
C ILE A 367 2.67 1.67 -10.41
N MET A 368 3.40 2.78 -10.56
CA MET A 368 2.83 4.12 -10.44
C MET A 368 1.70 4.35 -11.45
N LEU A 369 1.91 3.96 -12.71
CA LEU A 369 0.89 4.09 -13.76
C LEU A 369 -0.36 3.26 -13.46
N GLY A 370 -0.21 2.01 -13.03
CA GLY A 370 -1.35 1.18 -12.64
C GLY A 370 -2.16 1.80 -11.52
N LYS A 371 -1.50 2.34 -10.47
CA LYS A 371 -2.18 3.02 -9.36
C LYS A 371 -2.91 4.29 -9.82
N ILE A 372 -2.29 5.10 -10.66
CA ILE A 372 -2.92 6.30 -11.21
C ILE A 372 -4.15 5.94 -12.04
N VAL A 373 -4.05 4.96 -12.94
CA VAL A 373 -5.18 4.51 -13.76
C VAL A 373 -6.32 3.99 -12.88
N ALA A 374 -6.04 3.13 -11.89
CA ALA A 374 -7.04 2.64 -10.96
C ALA A 374 -7.71 3.78 -10.17
N ALA A 375 -6.93 4.79 -9.74
CA ALA A 375 -7.45 5.93 -9.00
C ALA A 375 -8.44 6.78 -9.83
N PHE A 376 -8.14 7.07 -11.10
CA PHE A 376 -9.08 7.77 -11.96
C PHE A 376 -10.32 6.93 -12.30
N LEU A 377 -10.14 5.63 -12.52
CA LEU A 377 -11.28 4.70 -12.70
C LEU A 377 -12.14 4.65 -11.45
N SER A 378 -11.56 4.69 -10.25
CA SER A 378 -12.30 4.66 -9.00
C SER A 378 -13.19 5.90 -8.82
N VAL A 379 -12.72 7.08 -9.24
CA VAL A 379 -13.54 8.30 -9.28
C VAL A 379 -14.74 8.11 -10.22
N TYR A 380 -14.51 7.56 -11.41
CA TYR A 380 -15.58 7.28 -12.37
C TYR A 380 -16.60 6.29 -11.82
N LEU A 381 -16.16 5.16 -11.25
CA LEU A 381 -17.06 4.17 -10.66
C LEU A 381 -17.78 4.72 -9.43
N ALA A 382 -17.10 5.45 -8.57
CA ALA A 382 -17.73 6.12 -7.43
C ALA A 382 -18.85 7.05 -7.87
N PHE A 383 -18.60 7.88 -8.87
CA PHE A 383 -19.59 8.80 -9.42
C PHE A 383 -20.83 8.06 -9.96
N LYS A 384 -20.64 6.93 -10.63
CA LYS A 384 -21.72 6.16 -11.26
C LYS A 384 -22.46 5.26 -10.27
N LEU A 385 -21.76 4.55 -9.37
CA LEU A 385 -22.33 3.48 -8.56
C LEU A 385 -22.66 3.93 -7.12
N SER A 386 -21.82 4.78 -6.53
CA SER A 386 -21.86 5.07 -5.10
C SER A 386 -22.46 6.43 -4.77
N VAL A 387 -22.20 7.46 -5.57
CA VAL A 387 -22.71 8.82 -5.36
C VAL A 387 -24.24 8.89 -5.33
N PRO A 388 -25.01 8.22 -6.24
CA PRO A 388 -26.47 8.27 -6.16
C PRO A 388 -27.02 7.80 -4.81
N LYS A 389 -26.43 6.70 -4.27
CA LYS A 389 -26.83 6.17 -2.96
C LYS A 389 -26.37 7.07 -1.82
N ALA A 390 -25.18 7.66 -1.92
CA ALA A 390 -24.65 8.56 -0.91
C ALA A 390 -25.54 9.82 -0.76
N VAL A 391 -25.94 10.42 -1.88
CA VAL A 391 -26.84 11.59 -1.87
C VAL A 391 -28.22 11.24 -1.32
N GLN A 392 -28.73 10.03 -1.61
CA GLN A 392 -29.97 9.55 -1.02
C GLN A 392 -29.87 9.46 0.50
N LEU A 393 -28.80 8.83 1.02
CA LEU A 393 -28.54 8.68 2.46
C LEU A 393 -28.35 10.02 3.18
N GLU A 394 -27.76 11.01 2.51
CA GLU A 394 -27.60 12.36 3.05
C GLU A 394 -28.95 13.04 3.27
N LYS A 395 -29.86 12.93 2.29
CA LYS A 395 -31.23 13.46 2.41
C LYS A 395 -32.07 12.77 3.49
N GLU A 396 -31.84 11.46 3.69
CA GLU A 396 -32.50 10.68 4.77
C GLU A 396 -32.01 11.12 6.16
N ASP A 397 -30.76 11.55 6.29
CA ASP A 397 -30.21 12.06 7.56
C ASP A 397 -30.67 13.50 7.89
N GLU A 398 -31.08 14.28 6.89
CA GLU A 398 -31.57 15.66 7.06
C GLU A 398 -33.07 15.73 7.42
N GLN A 399 -33.81 14.63 7.26
CA GLN A 399 -35.23 14.49 7.65
C GLN A 399 -35.40 14.00 9.07
#